data_f5d3520d990490961b0652440c0a7bfc
#
_entry.id   f5d3520d990490961b0652440c0a7bfc
#
_cell.length_a   1.000
_cell.length_b   1.000
_cell.length_c   1.000
_cell.angle_alpha   90.00
_cell.angle_beta   90.00
_cell.angle_gamma   90.00
#
_symmetry.space_group_name_H-M   'P 1'
#
loop_
_entity.id
_entity.type
_entity.pdbx_description
1 polymer ?
#
loop_
_entity_poly.entity_id
_entity_poly.type
_entity_poly.pdbx_seq_one_letter_code
_entity_poly.pdbx_strand_id
1 'polypeptide(L)'
;MDRFLEAFPFLTVVPVSGERGRRTDDLAGSVWFFGVVGILIGAVASAGCQLLGALLPDLLKGALVVIALVGISGGLHMDGLSDTADGVFSSKGRDRMLEIMRDSRVGAMGVKAIVFVFTLKVAALSGLPPEI
;
A
#
# COMPACT_ATOMS: atom_id res chain seq x y z
N MET A 1 14.28 -1.19 19.85
CA MET A 1 14.07 -2.38 19.00
C MET A 1 12.58 -2.74 18.91
N ASP A 2 11.83 -2.53 19.98
CA ASP A 2 10.39 -2.86 20.02
C ASP A 2 9.54 -2.00 19.05
N ARG A 3 9.80 -0.71 18.93
CA ARG A 3 9.06 0.21 18.02
C ARG A 3 9.19 -0.11 16.53
N PHE A 4 10.33 -0.63 16.09
CA PHE A 4 10.51 -1.12 14.72
C PHE A 4 9.67 -2.38 14.48
N LEU A 5 9.63 -3.29 15.47
CA LEU A 5 8.83 -4.50 15.40
C LEU A 5 7.30 -4.22 15.42
N GLU A 6 6.90 -3.06 15.93
CA GLU A 6 5.50 -2.59 15.90
C GLU A 6 5.13 -1.95 14.55
N ALA A 7 6.08 -1.21 13.93
CA ALA A 7 5.87 -0.59 12.62
C ALA A 7 5.67 -1.63 11.50
N PHE A 8 6.36 -2.77 11.60
CA PHE A 8 6.37 -3.78 10.55
C PHE A 8 5.01 -4.45 10.33
N PRO A 9 4.30 -4.99 11.36
CA PRO A 9 2.98 -5.58 11.19
C PRO A 9 1.87 -4.56 10.91
N PHE A 10 2.11 -3.29 11.18
CA PHE A 10 1.17 -2.23 10.80
C PHE A 10 1.21 -1.94 9.29
N LEU A 11 2.40 -1.96 8.69
CA LEU A 11 2.60 -1.64 7.27
C LEU A 11 2.60 -2.87 6.36
N THR A 12 2.67 -4.07 6.93
CA THR A 12 2.76 -5.31 6.17
C THR A 12 1.86 -6.39 6.75
N VAL A 13 1.46 -7.34 5.92
CA VAL A 13 0.73 -8.55 6.37
C VAL A 13 1.64 -9.59 7.02
N VAL A 14 2.95 -9.33 7.08
CA VAL A 14 3.92 -10.30 7.63
C VAL A 14 3.77 -10.36 9.14
N PRO A 15 3.39 -11.53 9.70
CA PRO A 15 3.25 -11.67 11.14
C PRO A 15 4.62 -11.65 11.80
N VAL A 16 4.92 -10.61 12.54
CA VAL A 16 6.07 -10.61 13.44
C VAL A 16 5.66 -11.29 14.73
N SER A 17 6.31 -12.43 15.04
CA SER A 17 5.96 -13.33 16.13
C SER A 17 5.89 -12.62 17.50
N GLY A 18 4.74 -12.73 18.16
CA GLY A 18 4.52 -12.37 19.56
C GLY A 18 3.37 -11.40 19.78
N GLU A 19 2.86 -11.39 21.01
CA GLU A 19 1.81 -10.45 21.48
C GLU A 19 2.21 -8.97 21.36
N ARG A 20 3.50 -8.69 21.15
CA ARG A 20 4.07 -7.34 21.02
C ARG A 20 3.65 -6.60 19.74
N GLY A 21 3.42 -7.30 18.63
CA GLY A 21 2.98 -6.70 17.37
C GLY A 21 1.51 -6.24 17.36
N ARG A 22 0.74 -6.52 18.42
CA ARG A 22 -0.67 -6.17 18.56
C ARG A 22 -0.94 -4.92 19.42
N ARG A 23 0.09 -4.35 20.03
CA ARG A 23 -0.08 -3.13 20.84
C ARG A 23 -0.06 -1.91 19.93
N THR A 24 -1.25 -1.39 19.65
CA THR A 24 -1.45 -0.11 18.93
C THR A 24 -1.24 1.11 19.83
N ASP A 25 -0.87 0.90 21.08
CA ASP A 25 -0.87 1.94 22.12
C ASP A 25 0.23 2.99 21.94
N ASP A 26 1.27 2.73 21.12
CA ASP A 26 2.38 3.67 20.87
C ASP A 26 2.74 3.78 19.37
N LEU A 27 1.74 3.81 18.49
CA LEU A 27 1.95 4.02 17.04
C LEU A 27 2.70 5.33 16.75
N ALA A 28 2.47 6.36 17.57
CA ALA A 28 3.14 7.65 17.41
C ALA A 28 4.69 7.54 17.51
N GLY A 29 5.18 6.63 18.35
CA GLY A 29 6.63 6.36 18.47
C GLY A 29 7.19 5.51 17.33
N SER A 30 6.33 4.75 16.64
CA SER A 30 6.72 3.84 15.57
C SER A 30 6.77 4.49 14.18
N VAL A 31 6.19 5.68 14.01
CA VAL A 31 6.13 6.43 12.73
C VAL A 31 7.52 6.69 12.14
N TRP A 32 8.52 6.93 12.96
CA TRP A 32 9.91 7.12 12.51
C TRP A 32 10.48 5.92 11.76
N PHE A 33 9.98 4.72 12.04
CA PHE A 33 10.41 3.48 11.39
C PHE A 33 9.65 3.17 10.11
N PHE A 34 8.58 3.90 9.79
CA PHE A 34 7.80 3.69 8.55
C PHE A 34 8.66 3.89 7.30
N GLY A 35 9.56 4.89 7.32
CA GLY A 35 10.53 5.09 6.25
C GLY A 35 11.48 3.91 6.06
N VAL A 36 11.96 3.34 7.16
CA VAL A 36 12.87 2.18 7.12
C VAL A 36 12.15 0.94 6.57
N VAL A 37 10.93 0.68 7.02
CA VAL A 37 10.09 -0.41 6.49
C VAL A 37 9.81 -0.20 4.99
N GLY A 38 9.49 1.04 4.60
CA GLY A 38 9.29 1.39 3.19
C GLY A 38 10.52 1.13 2.31
N ILE A 39 11.72 1.49 2.80
CA ILE A 39 12.98 1.20 2.09
C ILE A 39 13.20 -0.30 1.94
N LEU A 40 12.94 -1.10 2.98
CA LEU A 40 13.08 -2.55 2.92
C LEU A 40 12.10 -3.17 1.89
N ILE A 41 10.84 -2.75 1.93
CA ILE A 41 9.82 -3.21 0.95
C ILE A 41 10.24 -2.80 -0.48
N GLY A 42 10.69 -1.57 -0.65
CA GLY A 42 11.16 -1.05 -1.93
C GLY A 42 12.38 -1.81 -2.47
N ALA A 43 13.34 -2.14 -1.60
CA ALA A 43 14.52 -2.93 -1.97
C ALA A 43 14.13 -4.35 -2.42
N VAL A 44 13.21 -5.01 -1.70
CA VAL A 44 12.69 -6.33 -2.10
C VAL A 44 11.95 -6.26 -3.43
N ALA A 45 11.11 -5.23 -3.63
CA ALA A 45 10.39 -5.01 -4.87
C ALA A 45 11.35 -4.75 -6.05
N SER A 46 12.39 -3.95 -5.85
CA SER A 46 13.42 -3.66 -6.85
C SER A 46 14.19 -4.91 -7.23
N ALA A 47 14.63 -5.70 -6.25
CA ALA A 47 15.32 -6.99 -6.51
C ALA A 47 14.41 -7.95 -7.29
N GLY A 48 13.14 -8.06 -6.91
CA GLY A 48 12.14 -8.85 -7.63
C GLY A 48 11.94 -8.37 -9.08
N CYS A 49 11.89 -7.07 -9.29
CA CYS A 49 11.77 -6.44 -10.60
C CYS A 49 12.96 -6.78 -11.50
N GLN A 50 14.19 -6.71 -10.98
CA GLN A 50 15.41 -7.04 -11.72
C GLN A 50 15.46 -8.54 -12.07
N LEU A 51 15.12 -9.42 -11.12
CA LEU A 51 15.09 -10.86 -11.34
C LEU A 51 14.07 -11.26 -12.40
N LEU A 52 12.88 -10.66 -12.38
CA LEU A 52 11.82 -10.91 -13.36
C LEU A 52 12.07 -10.21 -14.69
N GLY A 53 12.90 -9.17 -14.72
CA GLY A 53 13.16 -8.35 -15.90
C GLY A 53 13.75 -9.12 -17.08
N ALA A 54 14.49 -10.19 -16.80
CA ALA A 54 15.06 -11.06 -17.84
C ALA A 54 14.03 -12.07 -18.41
N LEU A 55 12.91 -12.28 -17.72
CA LEU A 55 11.98 -13.37 -18.03
C LEU A 55 10.62 -12.88 -18.55
N LEU A 56 10.22 -11.64 -18.22
CA LEU A 56 8.87 -11.14 -18.45
C LEU A 56 8.86 -9.81 -19.23
N PRO A 57 7.82 -9.58 -20.05
CA PRO A 57 7.57 -8.27 -20.65
C PRO A 57 7.39 -7.19 -19.58
N ASP A 58 7.85 -5.97 -19.87
CA ASP A 58 7.86 -4.86 -18.90
C ASP A 58 6.49 -4.56 -18.28
N LEU A 59 5.42 -4.61 -19.06
CA LEU A 59 4.06 -4.42 -18.57
C LEU A 59 3.66 -5.47 -17.52
N LEU A 60 3.96 -6.73 -17.79
CA LEU A 60 3.63 -7.83 -16.88
C LEU A 60 4.49 -7.75 -15.60
N LYS A 61 5.77 -7.43 -15.75
CA LYS A 61 6.68 -7.16 -14.64
C LYS A 61 6.15 -6.06 -13.75
N GLY A 62 5.81 -4.89 -14.32
CA GLY A 62 5.25 -3.76 -13.59
C GLY A 62 3.94 -4.13 -12.85
N ALA A 63 3.04 -4.86 -13.50
CA ALA A 63 1.80 -5.32 -12.89
C ALA A 63 2.06 -6.25 -11.69
N LEU A 64 2.93 -7.24 -11.84
CA LEU A 64 3.27 -8.18 -10.77
C LEU A 64 3.92 -7.48 -9.56
N VAL A 65 4.81 -6.51 -9.80
CA VAL A 65 5.41 -5.72 -8.72
C VAL A 65 4.35 -4.91 -7.97
N VAL A 66 3.41 -4.26 -8.68
CA VAL A 66 2.32 -3.52 -8.03
C VAL A 66 1.43 -4.46 -7.22
N ILE A 67 1.06 -5.62 -7.77
CA ILE A 67 0.26 -6.63 -7.06
C ILE A 67 0.99 -7.09 -5.80
N ALA A 68 2.30 -7.37 -5.89
CA ALA A 68 3.10 -7.80 -4.75
C ALA A 68 3.15 -6.71 -3.66
N LEU A 69 3.35 -5.44 -4.03
CA LEU A 69 3.35 -4.31 -3.09
C LEU A 69 2.00 -4.14 -2.38
N VAL A 70 0.90 -4.26 -3.12
CA VAL A 70 -0.46 -4.24 -2.54
C VAL A 70 -0.65 -5.43 -1.60
N GLY A 71 -0.23 -6.63 -2.01
CA GLY A 71 -0.32 -7.84 -1.19
C GLY A 71 0.50 -7.74 0.10
N ILE A 72 1.75 -7.27 0.03
CA ILE A 72 2.63 -7.09 1.20
C ILE A 72 2.03 -6.09 2.19
N SER A 73 1.43 -5.00 1.71
CA SER A 73 0.80 -3.99 2.57
C SER A 73 -0.62 -4.36 3.03
N GLY A 74 -1.13 -5.54 2.65
CA GLY A 74 -2.51 -5.94 2.95
C GLY A 74 -3.56 -5.02 2.33
N GLY A 75 -3.20 -4.25 1.31
CA GLY A 75 -4.10 -3.31 0.67
C GLY A 75 -4.37 -2.01 1.45
N LEU A 76 -3.77 -1.81 2.62
CA LEU A 76 -4.03 -0.67 3.53
C LEU A 76 -4.08 0.70 2.81
N HIS A 77 -3.13 0.96 1.91
CA HIS A 77 -3.07 2.22 1.18
C HIS A 77 -4.15 2.34 0.11
N MET A 78 -4.53 1.21 -0.52
CA MET A 78 -5.61 1.18 -1.51
C MET A 78 -6.99 1.33 -0.86
N ASP A 79 -7.17 0.73 0.31
CA ASP A 79 -8.35 0.85 1.13
C ASP A 79 -8.56 2.31 1.57
N GLY A 80 -7.55 2.92 2.18
CA GLY A 80 -7.60 4.33 2.56
C GLY A 80 -7.82 5.29 1.38
N LEU A 81 -7.27 4.98 0.19
CA LEU A 81 -7.54 5.72 -1.04
C LEU A 81 -9.01 5.60 -1.46
N SER A 82 -9.55 4.38 -1.41
CA SER A 82 -10.95 4.08 -1.74
C SER A 82 -11.90 4.85 -0.84
N ASP A 83 -11.72 4.72 0.48
CA ASP A 83 -12.56 5.37 1.49
C ASP A 83 -12.54 6.88 1.36
N THR A 84 -11.33 7.42 1.15
CA THR A 84 -11.15 8.87 0.94
C THR A 84 -11.86 9.34 -0.33
N ALA A 85 -11.72 8.61 -1.42
CA ALA A 85 -12.39 8.95 -2.68
C ALA A 85 -13.92 8.89 -2.55
N ASP A 86 -14.46 7.85 -1.94
CA ASP A 86 -15.90 7.72 -1.74
C ASP A 86 -16.44 8.83 -0.83
N GLY A 87 -15.73 9.18 0.24
CA GLY A 87 -16.11 10.27 1.12
C GLY A 87 -16.07 11.63 0.43
N VAL A 88 -14.91 12.00 -0.14
CA VAL A 88 -14.67 13.32 -0.74
C VAL A 88 -15.58 13.59 -1.95
N PHE A 89 -15.74 12.60 -2.83
CA PHE A 89 -16.58 12.75 -4.03
C PHE A 89 -18.07 12.46 -3.77
N SER A 90 -18.49 12.21 -2.52
CA SER A 90 -19.89 12.04 -2.16
C SER A 90 -20.75 13.30 -2.32
N SER A 91 -20.11 14.50 -2.39
CA SER A 91 -20.77 15.81 -2.38
C SER A 91 -21.67 16.01 -1.15
N LYS A 92 -21.37 15.37 -0.03
CA LYS A 92 -22.10 15.46 1.25
C LYS A 92 -21.39 16.38 2.23
N GLY A 93 -22.12 16.83 3.25
CA GLY A 93 -21.52 17.58 4.35
C GLY A 93 -20.49 16.73 5.12
N ARG A 94 -19.62 17.41 5.89
CA ARG A 94 -18.47 16.83 6.58
C ARG A 94 -18.81 15.57 7.40
N ASP A 95 -19.88 15.63 8.18
CA ASP A 95 -20.22 14.50 9.07
C ASP A 95 -20.62 13.26 8.27
N ARG A 96 -21.39 13.44 7.21
CA ARG A 96 -21.78 12.34 6.32
C ARG A 96 -20.60 11.82 5.49
N MET A 97 -19.67 12.68 5.09
CA MET A 97 -18.42 12.29 4.42
C MET A 97 -17.60 11.38 5.33
N LEU A 98 -17.41 11.76 6.61
CA LEU A 98 -16.66 10.94 7.57
C LEU A 98 -17.37 9.61 7.88
N GLU A 99 -18.69 9.58 7.87
CA GLU A 99 -19.46 8.34 8.00
C GLU A 99 -19.22 7.40 6.80
N ILE A 100 -19.23 7.94 5.57
CA ILE A 100 -18.93 7.17 4.35
C ILE A 100 -17.51 6.59 4.41
N MET A 101 -16.51 7.36 4.83
CA MET A 101 -15.12 6.90 4.98
C MET A 101 -14.94 5.80 6.04
N ARG A 102 -15.91 5.61 6.93
CA ARG A 102 -15.89 4.54 7.94
C ARG A 102 -16.74 3.32 7.55
N ASP A 103 -17.47 3.42 6.44
CA ASP A 103 -18.27 2.32 5.92
C ASP A 103 -17.36 1.32 5.19
N SER A 104 -17.43 0.06 5.54
CA SER A 104 -16.63 -1.00 4.90
C SER A 104 -17.04 -1.33 3.45
N ARG A 105 -18.07 -0.68 2.93
CA ARG A 105 -18.55 -0.87 1.55
C ARG A 105 -17.81 0.05 0.61
N VAL A 106 -17.24 -0.52 -0.44
CA VAL A 106 -16.58 0.23 -1.50
C VAL A 106 -17.62 0.86 -2.42
N GLY A 107 -17.54 2.17 -2.62
CA GLY A 107 -18.39 2.92 -3.55
C GLY A 107 -17.76 3.04 -4.94
N ALA A 108 -18.53 3.61 -5.86
CA ALA A 108 -18.11 3.75 -7.26
C ALA A 108 -16.89 4.68 -7.44
N MET A 109 -16.71 5.68 -6.57
CA MET A 109 -15.56 6.60 -6.64
C MET A 109 -14.31 5.93 -6.09
N GLY A 110 -14.43 5.12 -5.03
CA GLY A 110 -13.35 4.30 -4.51
C GLY A 110 -12.82 3.32 -5.55
N VAL A 111 -13.70 2.60 -6.24
CA VAL A 111 -13.29 1.70 -7.34
C VAL A 111 -12.55 2.45 -8.44
N LYS A 112 -13.04 3.61 -8.89
CA LYS A 112 -12.38 4.42 -9.91
C LYS A 112 -11.00 4.89 -9.45
N ALA A 113 -10.87 5.35 -8.20
CA ALA A 113 -9.61 5.79 -7.63
C ALA A 113 -8.58 4.65 -7.59
N ILE A 114 -8.99 3.46 -7.14
CA ILE A 114 -8.14 2.26 -7.16
C ILE A 114 -7.67 1.94 -8.58
N VAL A 115 -8.58 1.87 -9.54
CA VAL A 115 -8.24 1.55 -10.94
C VAL A 115 -7.26 2.57 -11.51
N PHE A 116 -7.49 3.87 -11.30
CA PHE A 116 -6.59 4.91 -11.79
C PHE A 116 -5.20 4.81 -11.18
N VAL A 117 -5.10 4.71 -9.86
CA VAL A 117 -3.80 4.66 -9.18
C VAL A 117 -3.06 3.37 -9.49
N PHE A 118 -3.79 2.23 -9.56
CA PHE A 118 -3.19 0.95 -9.95
C PHE A 118 -2.62 1.02 -11.37
N THR A 119 -3.39 1.52 -12.33
CA THR A 119 -2.98 1.65 -13.73
C THR A 119 -1.77 2.58 -13.87
N LEU A 120 -1.78 3.74 -13.17
CA LEU A 120 -0.65 4.68 -13.19
C LEU A 120 0.62 4.06 -12.61
N LYS A 121 0.52 3.31 -11.51
CA LYS A 121 1.67 2.61 -10.92
C LYS A 121 2.24 1.56 -11.88
N VAL A 122 1.39 0.76 -12.50
CA VAL A 122 1.82 -0.23 -13.49
C VAL A 122 2.50 0.45 -14.66
N ALA A 123 1.90 1.50 -15.23
CA ALA A 123 2.48 2.23 -16.35
C ALA A 123 3.84 2.87 -16.00
N ALA A 124 3.94 3.48 -14.80
CA ALA A 124 5.18 4.09 -14.34
C ALA A 124 6.30 3.05 -14.18
N LEU A 125 6.02 1.92 -13.55
CA LEU A 125 7.01 0.86 -13.36
C LEU A 125 7.40 0.16 -14.66
N SER A 126 6.47 0.03 -15.61
CA SER A 126 6.74 -0.55 -16.93
C SER A 126 7.59 0.36 -17.81
N GLY A 127 7.59 1.67 -17.57
CA GLY A 127 8.39 2.65 -18.31
C GLY A 127 9.79 2.89 -17.76
N LEU A 128 10.16 2.24 -16.64
CA LEU A 128 11.49 2.39 -16.06
C LEU A 128 12.51 1.63 -16.90
N PRO A 129 13.67 2.25 -17.22
CA PRO A 129 14.75 1.55 -17.91
C PRO A 129 15.26 0.39 -17.04
N PRO A 130 15.71 -0.72 -17.66
CA PRO A 130 16.15 -1.92 -16.94
C PRO A 130 17.40 -1.71 -16.10
N GLU A 131 18.05 -0.56 -16.21
CA GLU A 131 19.33 -0.23 -15.57
C GLU A 131 19.16 0.52 -14.24
N ILE A 132 17.92 0.79 -13.80
CA ILE A 132 17.59 1.40 -12.51
C ILE A 132 17.03 0.34 -11.57
#